data_f83f0f26e253ac4844ab5b53951e1a76
#
_entry.id   f83f0f26e253ac4844ab5b53951e1a76
#
_cell.length_a   1.000
_cell.length_b   1.000
_cell.length_c   1.000
_cell.angle_alpha   90.00
_cell.angle_beta   90.00
_cell.angle_gamma   90.00
#
_symmetry.space_group_name_H-M   'P 1'
#
loop_
_entity.id
_entity.type
_entity.pdbx_description
1 polymer ?
#
loop_
_entity_poly.entity_id
_entity_poly.type
_entity_poly.pdbx_seq_one_letter_code
_entity_poly.pdbx_strand_id
1 'polypeptide(L)'
;MTIKEVCEKFNLSPDTLRYYERAGVIPEVRRTKGGIRDYSDEDLKWVENAVCMRNAGVPIEMLIEYVKLFQQGDSTIAARRELLMEARAEVQKNLDKYQTTMDRLNYKISRYDEAVKTGVLSWDAEDNKKDSLSQ
;
A
#
# COMPACT_ATOMS: atom_id res chain seq x y z
N MET A 1 -5.80 21.72 -9.19
CA MET A 1 -4.37 21.33 -9.19
C MET A 1 -3.99 20.69 -10.50
N THR A 2 -2.78 20.96 -10.99
CA THR A 2 -2.26 20.33 -12.20
C THR A 2 -1.73 18.93 -11.89
N ILE A 3 -1.58 18.10 -12.94
CA ILE A 3 -1.01 16.76 -12.77
C ILE A 3 0.40 16.83 -12.17
N LYS A 4 1.19 17.82 -12.56
CA LYS A 4 2.55 18.01 -12.01
C LYS A 4 2.53 18.24 -10.51
N GLU A 5 1.63 19.11 -10.04
CA GLU A 5 1.49 19.41 -8.62
C GLU A 5 1.05 18.19 -7.83
N VAL A 6 0.10 17.41 -8.37
CA VAL A 6 -0.38 16.19 -7.72
C VAL A 6 0.72 15.14 -7.65
N CYS A 7 1.48 14.96 -8.73
CA CYS A 7 2.60 14.02 -8.77
C CYS A 7 3.67 14.37 -7.74
N GLU A 8 3.98 15.64 -7.58
CA GLU A 8 4.94 16.11 -6.57
C GLU A 8 4.43 15.84 -5.16
N LYS A 9 3.13 16.10 -4.93
CA LYS A 9 2.51 15.90 -3.62
C LYS A 9 2.51 14.45 -3.17
N PHE A 10 2.23 13.51 -4.08
CA PHE A 10 2.06 12.10 -3.74
C PHE A 10 3.22 11.21 -4.19
N ASN A 11 4.27 11.80 -4.73
CA ASN A 11 5.45 11.09 -5.22
C ASN A 11 5.09 10.03 -6.27
N LEU A 12 4.31 10.45 -7.26
CA LEU A 12 3.89 9.61 -8.38
C LEU A 12 4.45 10.14 -9.69
N SER A 13 4.61 9.25 -10.68
CA SER A 13 4.90 9.67 -12.03
C SER A 13 3.60 10.12 -12.73
N PRO A 14 3.67 11.05 -13.69
CA PRO A 14 2.51 11.42 -14.49
C PRO A 14 1.87 10.23 -15.20
N ASP A 15 2.68 9.28 -15.69
CA ASP A 15 2.18 8.08 -16.35
C ASP A 15 1.35 7.20 -15.41
N THR A 16 1.80 7.02 -14.18
CA THR A 16 1.06 6.27 -13.16
C THR A 16 -0.28 6.93 -12.86
N LEU A 17 -0.28 8.25 -12.70
CA LEU A 17 -1.51 8.99 -12.37
C LEU A 17 -2.50 8.97 -13.54
N ARG A 18 -2.03 9.09 -14.77
CA ARG A 18 -2.88 8.95 -15.97
C ARG A 18 -3.45 7.55 -16.07
N TYR A 19 -2.63 6.54 -15.77
CA TYR A 19 -3.07 5.14 -15.75
C TYR A 19 -4.16 4.92 -14.70
N TYR A 20 -4.02 5.50 -13.51
CA TYR A 20 -5.03 5.39 -12.46
C TYR A 20 -6.40 5.89 -12.91
N GLU A 21 -6.43 7.01 -13.62
CA GLU A 21 -7.68 7.53 -14.15
C GLU A 21 -8.22 6.64 -15.28
N ARG A 22 -7.35 6.26 -16.23
CA ARG A 22 -7.75 5.44 -17.37
C ARG A 22 -8.28 4.07 -16.97
N ALA A 23 -7.63 3.44 -15.99
CA ALA A 23 -8.01 2.12 -15.51
C ALA A 23 -9.20 2.14 -14.54
N GLY A 24 -9.57 3.31 -14.02
CA GLY A 24 -10.68 3.44 -13.07
C GLY A 24 -10.26 3.20 -11.62
N VAL A 25 -8.99 3.35 -11.31
CA VAL A 25 -8.47 3.30 -9.91
C VAL A 25 -8.92 4.54 -9.16
N ILE A 26 -9.06 5.65 -9.88
CA ILE A 26 -9.69 6.89 -9.41
C ILE A 26 -10.79 7.27 -10.41
N PRO A 27 -11.80 8.05 -9.98
CA PRO A 27 -12.80 8.56 -10.89
C PRO A 27 -12.19 9.48 -11.94
N GLU A 28 -12.93 9.68 -13.04
CA GLU A 28 -12.53 10.58 -14.10
C GLU A 28 -12.33 12.00 -13.58
N VAL A 29 -11.23 12.63 -13.99
CA VAL A 29 -10.84 13.97 -13.55
C VAL A 29 -11.37 14.99 -14.56
N ARG A 30 -11.96 16.08 -14.05
CA ARG A 30 -12.43 17.16 -14.88
C ARG A 30 -11.28 17.83 -15.62
N ARG A 31 -11.57 18.31 -16.83
CA ARG A 31 -10.58 19.04 -17.63
C ARG A 31 -10.96 20.51 -17.76
N THR A 32 -9.95 21.36 -17.92
CA THR A 32 -10.14 22.77 -18.23
C THR A 32 -10.65 22.91 -19.66
N LYS A 33 -11.01 24.13 -20.06
CA LYS A 33 -11.43 24.43 -21.44
C LYS A 33 -10.37 24.06 -22.49
N GLY A 34 -9.07 24.11 -22.07
CA GLY A 34 -7.96 23.73 -22.95
C GLY A 34 -7.66 22.24 -22.96
N GLY A 35 -8.51 21.40 -22.32
CA GLY A 35 -8.34 19.96 -22.31
C GLY A 35 -7.32 19.45 -21.31
N ILE A 36 -6.87 20.27 -20.39
CA ILE A 36 -5.89 19.92 -19.37
C ILE A 36 -6.60 19.44 -18.11
N ARG A 37 -6.11 18.35 -17.50
CA ARG A 37 -6.66 17.82 -16.25
C ARG A 37 -6.56 18.85 -15.14
N ASP A 38 -7.64 18.98 -14.37
CA ASP A 38 -7.75 19.89 -13.23
C ASP A 38 -8.25 19.12 -12.02
N TYR A 39 -7.35 18.73 -11.13
CA TYR A 39 -7.65 17.89 -9.98
C TYR A 39 -8.30 18.71 -8.87
N SER A 40 -9.50 18.33 -8.47
CA SER A 40 -10.24 18.92 -7.35
C SER A 40 -9.78 18.33 -6.02
N ASP A 41 -10.26 18.90 -4.92
CA ASP A 41 -9.98 18.36 -3.58
C ASP A 41 -10.51 16.93 -3.43
N GLU A 42 -11.68 16.64 -4.04
CA GLU A 42 -12.22 15.28 -4.07
C GLU A 42 -11.30 14.33 -4.84
N ASP A 43 -10.79 14.77 -5.99
CA ASP A 43 -9.85 13.98 -6.76
C ASP A 43 -8.59 13.67 -5.96
N LEU A 44 -8.09 14.63 -5.17
CA LEU A 44 -6.92 14.43 -4.33
C LEU A 44 -7.16 13.36 -3.26
N LYS A 45 -8.36 13.30 -2.70
CA LYS A 45 -8.73 12.25 -1.73
C LYS A 45 -8.69 10.87 -2.39
N TRP A 46 -9.19 10.75 -3.62
CA TRP A 46 -9.13 9.49 -4.36
C TRP A 46 -7.69 9.09 -4.67
N VAL A 47 -6.84 10.03 -5.06
CA VAL A 47 -5.43 9.77 -5.33
C VAL A 47 -4.72 9.31 -4.04
N GLU A 48 -4.94 10.02 -2.93
CA GLU A 48 -4.36 9.67 -1.64
C GLU A 48 -4.76 8.25 -1.22
N ASN A 49 -6.04 7.91 -1.37
CA ASN A 49 -6.54 6.57 -1.07
C ASN A 49 -5.86 5.52 -1.94
N ALA A 50 -5.74 5.77 -3.25
CA ALA A 50 -5.10 4.84 -4.17
C ALA A 50 -3.63 4.60 -3.80
N VAL A 51 -2.90 5.66 -3.50
CA VAL A 51 -1.49 5.57 -3.10
C VAL A 51 -1.35 4.77 -1.81
N CYS A 52 -2.16 5.09 -0.80
CA CYS A 52 -2.14 4.40 0.50
C CYS A 52 -2.41 2.90 0.34
N MET A 53 -3.46 2.55 -0.37
CA MET A 53 -3.88 1.16 -0.55
C MET A 53 -2.87 0.37 -1.39
N ARG A 54 -2.34 0.96 -2.45
CA ARG A 54 -1.32 0.30 -3.28
C ARG A 54 -0.02 0.07 -2.52
N ASN A 55 0.39 1.02 -1.71
CA ASN A 55 1.59 0.88 -0.88
C ASN A 55 1.42 -0.23 0.16
N ALA A 56 0.20 -0.46 0.62
CA ALA A 56 -0.09 -1.54 1.58
C ALA A 56 -0.33 -2.90 0.91
N GLY A 57 -0.26 -2.96 -0.43
CA GLY A 57 -0.38 -4.21 -1.16
C GLY A 57 -1.80 -4.61 -1.54
N VAL A 58 -2.76 -3.70 -1.45
CA VAL A 58 -4.13 -3.97 -1.91
C VAL A 58 -4.12 -4.12 -3.43
N PRO A 59 -4.66 -5.21 -4.00
CA PRO A 59 -4.70 -5.40 -5.44
C PRO A 59 -5.43 -4.27 -6.15
N ILE A 60 -4.92 -3.88 -7.30
CA ILE A 60 -5.47 -2.77 -8.09
C ILE A 60 -6.93 -3.02 -8.50
N GLU A 61 -7.27 -4.29 -8.75
CA GLU A 61 -8.61 -4.72 -9.13
C GLU A 61 -9.65 -4.35 -8.06
N MET A 62 -9.27 -4.43 -6.79
CA MET A 62 -10.15 -4.05 -5.68
C MET A 62 -10.43 -2.56 -5.66
N LEU A 63 -9.42 -1.74 -6.00
CA LEU A 63 -9.59 -0.29 -6.07
C LEU A 63 -10.51 0.10 -7.23
N ILE A 64 -10.35 -0.56 -8.37
CA ILE A 64 -11.22 -0.35 -9.54
C ILE A 64 -12.66 -0.71 -9.20
N GLU A 65 -12.87 -1.86 -8.57
CA GLU A 65 -14.21 -2.31 -8.18
C GLU A 65 -14.85 -1.35 -7.17
N TYR A 66 -14.07 -0.85 -6.21
CA TYR A 66 -14.56 0.11 -5.23
C TYR A 66 -15.07 1.39 -5.90
N VAL A 67 -14.33 1.94 -6.87
CA VAL A 67 -14.75 3.13 -7.60
C VAL A 67 -16.05 2.86 -8.35
N LYS A 68 -16.17 1.72 -9.03
CA LYS A 68 -17.39 1.34 -9.76
C LYS A 68 -18.59 1.26 -8.82
N LEU A 69 -18.44 0.61 -7.68
CA LEU A 69 -19.52 0.48 -6.70
C LEU A 69 -19.91 1.85 -6.14
N PHE A 70 -18.92 2.66 -5.81
CA PHE A 70 -19.17 4.01 -5.29
C PHE A 70 -19.98 4.84 -6.29
N GLN A 71 -19.67 4.77 -7.57
CA GLN A 71 -20.37 5.51 -8.63
C GLN A 71 -21.80 5.03 -8.82
N GLN A 72 -22.12 3.80 -8.44
CA GLN A 72 -23.49 3.27 -8.48
C GLN A 72 -24.37 3.79 -7.34
N GLY A 73 -23.77 4.44 -6.33
CA GLY A 73 -24.51 5.10 -5.27
C GLY A 73 -24.79 4.22 -4.05
N ASP A 74 -25.72 4.67 -3.24
CA ASP A 74 -25.95 4.12 -1.89
C ASP A 74 -26.46 2.67 -1.87
N SER A 75 -27.03 2.18 -2.97
CA SER A 75 -27.44 0.78 -3.07
C SER A 75 -26.27 -0.18 -2.96
N THR A 76 -25.01 0.29 -3.10
CA THR A 76 -23.82 -0.53 -3.04
C THR A 76 -23.07 -0.43 -1.70
N ILE A 77 -23.63 0.24 -0.70
CA ILE A 77 -22.95 0.43 0.59
C ILE A 77 -22.53 -0.91 1.22
N ALA A 78 -23.42 -1.90 1.23
CA ALA A 78 -23.12 -3.22 1.78
C ALA A 78 -22.02 -3.93 0.99
N ALA A 79 -22.09 -3.87 -0.34
CA ALA A 79 -21.06 -4.47 -1.22
C ALA A 79 -19.70 -3.80 -1.03
N ARG A 80 -19.69 -2.48 -0.88
CA ARG A 80 -18.44 -1.73 -0.61
C ARG A 80 -17.83 -2.12 0.72
N ARG A 81 -18.65 -2.33 1.74
CA ARG A 81 -18.18 -2.80 3.05
C ARG A 81 -17.48 -4.15 2.94
N GLU A 82 -18.10 -5.09 2.22
CA GLU A 82 -17.50 -6.41 1.99
C GLU A 82 -16.16 -6.33 1.25
N LEU A 83 -16.08 -5.48 0.24
CA LEU A 83 -14.85 -5.25 -0.51
C LEU A 83 -13.75 -4.67 0.39
N LEU A 84 -14.10 -3.72 1.25
CA LEU A 84 -13.15 -3.14 2.21
C LEU A 84 -12.66 -4.18 3.21
N MET A 85 -13.50 -5.11 3.62
CA MET A 85 -13.10 -6.22 4.49
C MET A 85 -12.11 -7.16 3.79
N GLU A 86 -12.31 -7.44 2.51
CA GLU A 86 -11.37 -8.22 1.71
C GLU A 86 -10.02 -7.49 1.58
N ALA A 87 -10.06 -6.19 1.31
CA ALA A 87 -8.85 -5.37 1.24
C ALA A 87 -8.09 -5.39 2.57
N ARG A 88 -8.82 -5.30 3.70
CA ARG A 88 -8.22 -5.37 5.03
C ARG A 88 -7.51 -6.70 5.24
N ALA A 89 -8.10 -7.81 4.78
CA ALA A 89 -7.48 -9.12 4.90
C ALA A 89 -6.16 -9.21 4.12
N GLU A 90 -6.09 -8.57 2.95
CA GLU A 90 -4.83 -8.50 2.18
C GLU A 90 -3.76 -7.71 2.92
N VAL A 91 -4.13 -6.59 3.51
CA VAL A 91 -3.21 -5.77 4.30
C VAL A 91 -2.73 -6.55 5.54
N GLN A 92 -3.63 -7.29 6.19
CA GLN A 92 -3.27 -8.12 7.35
C GLN A 92 -2.23 -9.18 6.98
N LYS A 93 -2.37 -9.83 5.83
CA LYS A 93 -1.38 -10.80 5.34
C LYS A 93 0.00 -10.16 5.19
N ASN A 94 0.05 -8.96 4.61
CA ASN A 94 1.31 -8.25 4.42
C ASN A 94 1.90 -7.79 5.75
N LEU A 95 1.04 -7.33 6.66
CA LEU A 95 1.46 -6.94 8.01
C LEU A 95 2.08 -8.13 8.75
N ASP A 96 1.47 -9.31 8.66
CA ASP A 96 1.99 -10.53 9.29
C ASP A 96 3.36 -10.92 8.73
N LYS A 97 3.56 -10.77 7.42
CA LYS A 97 4.87 -11.01 6.79
C LYS A 97 5.93 -10.06 7.35
N TYR A 98 5.60 -8.78 7.46
CA TYR A 98 6.53 -7.80 8.03
C TYR A 98 6.81 -8.09 9.49
N GLN A 99 5.81 -8.54 10.26
CA GLN A 99 6.01 -8.89 11.66
C GLN A 99 6.98 -10.08 11.80
N THR A 100 6.84 -11.10 10.96
CA THR A 100 7.75 -12.24 10.94
C THR A 100 9.19 -11.80 10.67
N THR A 101 9.38 -10.91 9.69
CA THR A 101 10.69 -10.38 9.36
C THR A 101 11.25 -9.53 10.50
N MET A 102 10.40 -8.73 11.14
CA MET A 102 10.80 -7.91 12.29
C MET A 102 11.28 -8.80 13.45
N ASP A 103 10.55 -9.87 13.73
CA ASP A 103 10.92 -10.82 14.79
C ASP A 103 12.29 -11.46 14.51
N ARG A 104 12.53 -11.79 13.25
CA ARG A 104 13.83 -12.35 12.82
C ARG A 104 14.96 -11.34 13.02
N LEU A 105 14.74 -10.09 12.62
CA LEU A 105 15.73 -9.02 12.82
C LEU A 105 16.00 -8.76 14.28
N ASN A 106 14.95 -8.71 15.10
CA ASN A 106 15.08 -8.49 16.53
C ASN A 106 15.89 -9.62 17.20
N TYR A 107 15.65 -10.86 16.79
CA TYR A 107 16.44 -11.99 17.27
C TYR A 107 17.92 -11.84 16.89
N LYS A 108 18.21 -11.56 15.61
CA LYS A 108 19.60 -11.39 15.15
C LYS A 108 20.31 -10.27 15.91
N ILE A 109 19.63 -9.13 16.07
CA ILE A 109 20.19 -7.98 16.79
C ILE A 109 20.51 -8.37 18.22
N SER A 110 19.63 -9.12 18.91
CA SER A 110 19.88 -9.57 20.27
C SER A 110 21.13 -10.43 20.37
N ARG A 111 21.38 -11.30 19.39
CA ARG A 111 22.58 -12.13 19.35
C ARG A 111 23.83 -11.30 19.08
N TYR A 112 23.73 -10.30 18.20
CA TYR A 112 24.84 -9.38 17.95
C TYR A 112 25.13 -8.48 19.15
N ASP A 113 24.09 -8.07 19.90
CA ASP A 113 24.29 -7.30 21.14
C ASP A 113 25.16 -8.07 22.13
N GLU A 114 24.93 -9.38 22.28
CA GLU A 114 25.75 -10.24 23.10
C GLU A 114 27.16 -10.40 22.51
N ALA A 115 27.26 -10.59 21.19
CA ALA A 115 28.55 -10.75 20.51
C ALA A 115 29.44 -9.52 20.64
N VAL A 116 28.86 -8.33 20.65
CA VAL A 116 29.61 -7.07 20.85
C VAL A 116 30.26 -7.05 22.23
N LYS A 117 29.59 -7.61 23.26
CA LYS A 117 30.10 -7.67 24.62
C LYS A 117 31.18 -8.76 24.82
N THR A 118 30.96 -9.92 24.21
CA THR A 118 31.81 -11.11 24.42
C THR A 118 32.90 -11.29 23.37
N GLY A 119 32.73 -10.67 22.21
CA GLY A 119 33.60 -10.88 21.04
C GLY A 119 33.31 -12.17 20.28
N VAL A 120 32.27 -12.91 20.65
CA VAL A 120 31.91 -14.19 20.01
C VAL A 120 30.42 -14.18 19.62
N LEU A 121 30.14 -14.42 18.36
CA LEU A 121 28.77 -14.58 17.86
C LEU A 121 28.33 -16.03 17.98
N SER A 122 27.19 -16.27 18.64
CA SER A 122 26.60 -17.59 18.76
C SER A 122 25.10 -17.57 18.59
N TRP A 123 24.55 -18.69 18.13
CA TRP A 123 23.12 -18.90 17.92
C TRP A 123 22.64 -20.06 18.78
N ASP A 124 21.37 -19.99 19.19
CA ASP A 124 20.77 -21.12 19.90
C ASP A 124 20.47 -22.24 18.88
N ALA A 125 20.61 -23.49 19.28
CA ALA A 125 20.43 -24.63 18.38
C ALA A 125 19.02 -24.69 17.79
N GLU A 126 17.99 -24.32 18.55
CA GLU A 126 16.61 -24.28 18.07
C GLU A 126 16.38 -23.17 17.05
N ASP A 127 17.03 -22.03 17.24
CA ASP A 127 16.91 -20.88 16.38
C ASP A 127 17.59 -21.10 15.03
N ASN A 128 18.68 -21.84 15.01
CA ASN A 128 19.35 -22.24 13.78
C ASN A 128 18.45 -23.09 12.87
N LYS A 129 17.58 -23.91 13.46
CA LYS A 129 16.62 -24.72 12.72
C LYS A 129 15.47 -23.87 12.14
N LYS A 130 15.06 -22.84 12.89
CA LYS A 130 13.96 -21.96 12.50
C LYS A 130 14.38 -20.95 11.44
N ASP A 131 15.62 -20.52 11.48
CA ASP A 131 16.13 -19.49 10.59
C ASP A 131 17.50 -19.87 10.03
N SER A 132 17.48 -20.70 8.99
CA SER A 132 18.69 -21.13 8.30
C SER A 132 19.43 -19.97 7.64
N LEU A 133 18.79 -18.80 7.49
CA LEU A 133 19.39 -17.60 6.92
C LEU A 133 20.00 -16.68 7.97
N SER A 134 19.91 -17.05 9.24
CA SER A 134 20.44 -16.24 10.35
C SER A 134 21.96 -16.08 10.27
N GLN A 135 22.59 -17.03 9.66
CA GLN A 135 24.02 -17.08 9.48
C GLN A 135 24.37 -16.62 8.06
#